data_38c8ce672ddec33d0fb77f980d467c32
#
_entry.id   38c8ce672ddec33d0fb77f980d467c32
#
_cell.length_a   1.000
_cell.length_b   1.000
_cell.length_c   1.000
_cell.angle_alpha   90.00
_cell.angle_beta   90.00
_cell.angle_gamma   90.00
#
_symmetry.space_group_name_H-M   'P 1'
#
loop_
_entity.id
_entity.type
_entity.pdbx_description
1 polymer ?
#
loop_
_entity_poly.entity_id
_entity_poly.type
_entity_poly.pdbx_seq_one_letter_code
_entity_poly.pdbx_strand_id
1 'polypeptide(L)'
;MALLLAVAAVAHPIARERRWLMLALVLSATGDWLLAIPWLPPSFVLGLAAFLLAHLCFLGALVPLAGPSVPRLVAVGVMCVMCAGLLVWFWPQLGRDRLTIPVTVYIVVVGAMACAALLARLPTIWTAVGAVCFAVSDAMIGIGRFILGNEALAVPIWWAYAAAQILITAGFFFDREDLGHTADSSES
;
A
#
# COMPACT_ATOMS: atom_id res chain seq x y z
N MET A 1 2.02 7.50 13.10
CA MET A 1 2.00 6.03 13.12
C MET A 1 3.04 5.45 12.15
N ALA A 2 3.03 5.74 10.85
CA ALA A 2 3.97 5.17 9.88
C ALA A 2 5.45 5.34 10.26
N LEU A 3 5.86 6.47 10.84
CA LEU A 3 7.22 6.67 11.34
C LEU A 3 7.59 5.73 12.49
N LEU A 4 6.67 5.42 13.40
CA LEU A 4 6.93 4.45 14.47
C LEU A 4 7.14 3.04 13.91
N LEU A 5 6.36 2.67 12.91
CA LEU A 5 6.53 1.40 12.21
C LEU A 5 7.84 1.36 11.40
N ALA A 6 8.27 2.50 10.84
CA ALA A 6 9.57 2.61 10.16
C ALA A 6 10.73 2.37 11.14
N VAL A 7 10.64 2.89 12.38
CA VAL A 7 11.63 2.60 13.42
C VAL A 7 11.62 1.12 13.78
N ALA A 8 10.44 0.50 13.96
CA ALA A 8 10.32 -0.92 14.20
C ALA A 8 10.90 -1.75 13.03
N ALA A 9 10.72 -1.30 11.79
CA ALA A 9 11.24 -1.96 10.61
C ALA A 9 12.78 -2.05 10.55
N VAL A 10 13.50 -1.22 11.32
CA VAL A 10 14.98 -1.33 11.45
C VAL A 10 15.39 -2.71 11.99
N ALA A 11 14.57 -3.31 12.84
CA ALA A 11 14.84 -4.62 13.44
C ALA A 11 14.60 -5.81 12.48
N HIS A 12 14.08 -5.58 11.27
CA HIS A 12 13.79 -6.65 10.31
C HIS A 12 15.09 -7.34 9.86
N PRO A 13 15.19 -8.70 9.95
CA PRO A 13 16.45 -9.44 9.71
C PRO A 13 16.91 -9.37 8.25
N ILE A 14 15.97 -9.38 7.29
CA ILE A 14 16.30 -9.42 5.86
C ILE A 14 16.58 -8.01 5.34
N ALA A 15 17.85 -7.68 5.11
CA ALA A 15 18.32 -6.34 4.76
C ALA A 15 17.62 -5.72 3.52
N ARG A 16 17.28 -6.54 2.51
CA ARG A 16 16.59 -6.08 1.32
C ARG A 16 15.16 -5.63 1.64
N GLU A 17 14.39 -6.47 2.32
CA GLU A 17 13.00 -6.18 2.70
C GLU A 17 12.96 -5.01 3.66
N ARG A 18 13.87 -4.95 4.62
CA ARG A 18 14.03 -3.84 5.56
C ARG A 18 14.15 -2.50 4.84
N ARG A 19 15.02 -2.40 3.82
CA ARG A 19 15.21 -1.15 3.08
C ARG A 19 13.93 -0.70 2.38
N TRP A 20 13.28 -1.61 1.67
CA TRP A 20 12.04 -1.31 0.97
C TRP A 20 10.91 -0.94 1.92
N LEU A 21 10.75 -1.68 3.02
CA LEU A 21 9.73 -1.41 4.03
C LEU A 21 9.93 -0.05 4.71
N MET A 22 11.17 0.27 5.12
CA MET A 22 11.50 1.56 5.72
C MET A 22 11.21 2.72 4.76
N LEU A 23 11.64 2.61 3.49
CA LEU A 23 11.37 3.63 2.48
C LEU A 23 9.86 3.82 2.26
N ALA A 24 9.11 2.73 2.15
CA ALA A 24 7.66 2.79 1.99
C ALA A 24 6.98 3.51 3.16
N LEU A 25 7.36 3.18 4.40
CA LEU A 25 6.77 3.77 5.60
C LEU A 25 7.13 5.27 5.76
N VAL A 26 8.36 5.66 5.44
CA VAL A 26 8.78 7.07 5.45
C VAL A 26 8.05 7.87 4.38
N LEU A 27 7.92 7.32 3.17
CA LEU A 27 7.18 7.95 2.07
C LEU A 27 5.68 8.04 2.39
N SER A 28 5.10 7.02 3.03
CA SER A 28 3.71 7.07 3.51
C SER A 28 3.52 8.19 4.54
N ALA A 29 4.44 8.31 5.51
CA ALA A 29 4.40 9.41 6.48
C ALA A 29 4.53 10.79 5.82
N THR A 30 5.33 10.90 4.76
CA THR A 30 5.44 12.13 3.97
C THR A 30 4.13 12.44 3.24
N GLY A 31 3.47 11.41 2.69
CA GLY A 31 2.15 11.53 2.08
C GLY A 31 1.09 12.01 3.08
N ASP A 32 1.06 11.41 4.28
CA ASP A 32 0.18 11.81 5.39
C ASP A 32 0.36 13.30 5.72
N TRP A 33 1.61 13.72 5.88
CA TRP A 33 1.93 15.12 6.20
C TRP A 33 1.48 16.07 5.09
N LEU A 34 1.72 15.73 3.82
CA LEU A 34 1.31 16.54 2.68
C LEU A 34 -0.21 16.66 2.57
N LEU A 35 -0.95 15.58 2.80
CA LEU A 35 -2.42 15.61 2.80
C LEU A 35 -3.00 16.38 3.98
N ALA A 36 -2.26 16.50 5.09
CA ALA A 36 -2.67 17.26 6.28
C ALA A 36 -2.52 18.79 6.12
N ILE A 37 -1.98 19.30 5.00
CA ILE A 37 -1.80 20.73 4.72
C ILE A 37 -2.60 21.20 3.49
N PRO A 38 -3.93 21.13 3.51
CA PRO A 38 -4.78 21.36 2.33
C PRO A 38 -4.71 22.79 1.78
N TRP A 39 -4.23 23.75 2.57
CA TRP A 39 -4.03 25.15 2.14
C TRP A 39 -2.85 25.33 1.17
N LEU A 40 -1.99 24.35 1.01
CA LEU A 40 -0.91 24.35 0.01
C LEU A 40 -1.48 23.78 -1.31
N PRO A 41 -1.64 24.58 -2.40
CA PRO A 41 -2.31 24.13 -3.61
C PRO A 41 -1.83 22.79 -4.21
N PRO A 42 -0.49 22.48 -4.26
CA PRO A 42 -0.02 21.23 -4.79
C PRO A 42 -0.04 20.05 -3.78
N SER A 43 -0.49 20.26 -2.52
CA SER A 43 -0.37 19.26 -1.45
C SER A 43 -1.03 17.92 -1.80
N PHE A 44 -2.20 17.95 -2.41
CA PHE A 44 -2.89 16.74 -2.83
C PHE A 44 -2.07 15.93 -3.85
N VAL A 45 -1.55 16.59 -4.89
CA VAL A 45 -0.76 15.91 -5.94
C VAL A 45 0.58 15.43 -5.39
N LEU A 46 1.21 16.23 -4.53
CA LEU A 46 2.46 15.82 -3.87
C LEU A 46 2.25 14.67 -2.89
N GLY A 47 1.15 14.67 -2.14
CA GLY A 47 0.75 13.56 -1.27
C GLY A 47 0.50 12.28 -2.07
N LEU A 48 -0.24 12.40 -3.18
CA LEU A 48 -0.47 11.30 -4.12
C LEU A 48 0.85 10.75 -4.67
N ALA A 49 1.80 11.63 -5.03
CA ALA A 49 3.13 11.21 -5.51
C ALA A 49 3.94 10.51 -4.41
N ALA A 50 3.92 10.99 -3.18
CA ALA A 50 4.60 10.34 -2.05
C ALA A 50 4.03 8.94 -1.79
N PHE A 51 2.71 8.79 -1.76
CA PHE A 51 2.07 7.48 -1.64
C PHE A 51 2.34 6.58 -2.84
N LEU A 52 2.38 7.12 -4.06
CA LEU A 52 2.76 6.36 -5.26
C LEU A 52 4.16 5.74 -5.08
N LEU A 53 5.12 6.52 -4.62
CA LEU A 53 6.48 6.04 -4.36
C LEU A 53 6.50 5.01 -3.23
N ALA A 54 5.69 5.19 -2.18
CA ALA A 54 5.54 4.21 -1.11
C ALA A 54 5.03 2.86 -1.65
N HIS A 55 4.01 2.88 -2.52
CA HIS A 55 3.48 1.67 -3.15
C HIS A 55 4.51 0.98 -4.07
N LEU A 56 5.32 1.74 -4.79
CA LEU A 56 6.43 1.19 -5.57
C LEU A 56 7.47 0.52 -4.67
N CYS A 57 7.74 1.08 -3.50
CA CYS A 57 8.63 0.45 -2.52
C CYS A 57 8.03 -0.84 -1.96
N PHE A 58 6.76 -0.86 -1.57
CA PHE A 58 6.07 -2.09 -1.16
C PHE A 58 6.07 -3.13 -2.28
N LEU A 59 5.82 -2.73 -3.52
CA LEU A 59 5.86 -3.60 -4.68
C LEU A 59 7.26 -4.22 -4.85
N GLY A 60 8.33 -3.41 -4.72
CA GLY A 60 9.72 -3.88 -4.74
C GLY A 60 10.06 -4.90 -3.65
N ALA A 61 9.42 -4.80 -2.46
CA ALA A 61 9.54 -5.80 -1.42
C ALA A 61 8.79 -7.10 -1.75
N LEU A 62 7.59 -6.99 -2.32
CA LEU A 62 6.63 -8.10 -2.46
C LEU A 62 6.82 -8.94 -3.73
N VAL A 63 7.21 -8.32 -4.86
CA VAL A 63 7.34 -9.02 -6.15
C VAL A 63 8.20 -10.28 -6.09
N PRO A 64 9.38 -10.30 -5.42
CA PRO A 64 10.19 -11.49 -5.33
C PRO A 64 9.61 -12.61 -4.46
N LEU A 65 8.57 -12.30 -3.68
CA LEU A 65 7.86 -13.26 -2.82
C LEU A 65 6.66 -13.88 -3.52
N ALA A 66 6.38 -13.50 -4.76
CA ALA A 66 5.20 -13.94 -5.49
C ALA A 66 5.23 -15.46 -5.76
N GLY A 67 4.08 -16.10 -5.50
CA GLY A 67 3.86 -17.51 -5.80
C GLY A 67 2.41 -17.77 -6.17
N PRO A 68 2.11 -17.91 -7.48
CA PRO A 68 0.75 -18.07 -7.92
C PRO A 68 0.12 -19.37 -7.41
N SER A 69 -1.17 -19.28 -7.06
CA SER A 69 -2.06 -20.43 -6.81
C SER A 69 -3.46 -20.05 -7.27
N VAL A 70 -4.31 -21.02 -7.53
CA VAL A 70 -5.66 -20.74 -8.06
C VAL A 70 -6.44 -19.74 -7.19
N PRO A 71 -6.56 -19.90 -5.86
CA PRO A 71 -7.31 -18.94 -5.04
C PRO A 71 -6.66 -17.53 -5.05
N ARG A 72 -5.33 -17.44 -5.09
CA ARG A 72 -4.64 -16.15 -5.19
C ARG A 72 -4.88 -15.46 -6.53
N LEU A 73 -4.90 -16.20 -7.63
CA LEU A 73 -5.21 -15.65 -8.94
C LEU A 73 -6.66 -15.17 -9.03
N VAL A 74 -7.60 -15.85 -8.40
CA VAL A 74 -8.99 -15.37 -8.29
C VAL A 74 -9.04 -14.04 -7.52
N ALA A 75 -8.35 -13.94 -6.39
CA ALA A 75 -8.27 -12.70 -5.62
C ALA A 75 -7.65 -11.54 -6.42
N VAL A 76 -6.60 -11.82 -7.20
CA VAL A 76 -6.00 -10.86 -8.13
C VAL A 76 -7.02 -10.41 -9.20
N GLY A 77 -7.75 -11.34 -9.78
CA GLY A 77 -8.81 -11.01 -10.76
C GLY A 77 -9.87 -10.09 -10.16
N VAL A 78 -10.33 -10.36 -8.94
CA VAL A 78 -11.26 -9.48 -8.22
C VAL A 78 -10.66 -8.10 -8.00
N MET A 79 -9.40 -8.01 -7.55
CA MET A 79 -8.72 -6.73 -7.36
C MET A 79 -8.63 -5.92 -8.66
N CYS A 80 -8.26 -6.56 -9.76
CA CYS A 80 -8.21 -5.90 -11.07
C CYS A 80 -9.58 -5.35 -11.50
N VAL A 81 -10.65 -6.12 -11.31
CA VAL A 81 -12.03 -5.67 -11.61
C VAL A 81 -12.42 -4.48 -10.74
N MET A 82 -12.09 -4.49 -9.44
CA MET A 82 -12.36 -3.37 -8.54
C MET A 82 -11.59 -2.11 -8.95
N CYS A 83 -10.30 -2.21 -9.29
CA CYS A 83 -9.51 -1.08 -9.77
C CYS A 83 -10.05 -0.51 -11.09
N ALA A 84 -10.43 -1.36 -12.03
CA ALA A 84 -11.03 -0.96 -13.30
C ALA A 84 -12.40 -0.27 -13.06
N GLY A 85 -13.23 -0.81 -12.18
CA GLY A 85 -14.51 -0.23 -11.81
C GLY A 85 -14.36 1.16 -11.18
N LEU A 86 -13.40 1.34 -10.28
CA LEU A 86 -13.08 2.65 -9.68
C LEU A 86 -12.63 3.66 -10.75
N LEU A 87 -11.75 3.24 -11.65
CA LEU A 87 -11.26 4.11 -12.71
C LEU A 87 -12.39 4.56 -13.63
N VAL A 88 -13.27 3.64 -14.04
CA VAL A 88 -14.45 3.97 -14.85
C VAL A 88 -15.38 4.94 -14.11
N TRP A 89 -15.60 4.71 -12.82
CA TRP A 89 -16.46 5.56 -12.00
C TRP A 89 -15.91 6.98 -11.84
N PHE A 90 -14.59 7.11 -11.65
CA PHE A 90 -13.95 8.42 -11.50
C PHE A 90 -13.74 9.17 -12.84
N TRP A 91 -13.78 8.47 -13.96
CA TRP A 91 -13.38 8.99 -15.27
C TRP A 91 -13.94 10.36 -15.65
N PRO A 92 -15.27 10.63 -15.45
CA PRO A 92 -15.83 11.93 -15.81
C PRO A 92 -15.24 13.10 -15.01
N GLN A 93 -14.95 12.88 -13.72
CA GLN A 93 -14.39 13.89 -12.82
C GLN A 93 -12.91 14.13 -13.10
N LEU A 94 -12.16 13.04 -13.35
CA LEU A 94 -10.73 13.10 -13.67
C LEU A 94 -10.45 13.97 -14.90
N GLY A 95 -11.30 13.87 -15.92
CA GLY A 95 -11.19 14.70 -17.12
C GLY A 95 -11.41 16.18 -16.83
N ARG A 96 -12.36 16.53 -15.96
CA ARG A 96 -12.64 17.91 -15.54
C ARG A 96 -11.48 18.53 -14.76
N ASP A 97 -10.90 17.77 -13.85
CA ASP A 97 -9.82 18.22 -12.95
C ASP A 97 -8.41 18.11 -13.57
N ARG A 98 -8.31 17.63 -14.81
CA ARG A 98 -7.04 17.33 -15.51
C ARG A 98 -6.14 16.35 -14.73
N LEU A 99 -6.73 15.46 -13.95
CA LEU A 99 -6.05 14.47 -13.12
C LEU A 99 -6.12 13.05 -13.70
N THR A 100 -6.56 12.88 -14.93
CA THR A 100 -6.74 11.57 -15.57
C THR A 100 -5.45 10.74 -15.54
N ILE A 101 -4.32 11.31 -16.00
CA ILE A 101 -3.05 10.59 -16.05
C ILE A 101 -2.52 10.26 -14.63
N PRO A 102 -2.35 11.23 -13.71
CA PRO A 102 -1.79 10.92 -12.39
C PRO A 102 -2.64 9.94 -11.59
N VAL A 103 -3.96 10.05 -11.61
CA VAL A 103 -4.84 9.14 -10.85
C VAL A 103 -4.90 7.75 -11.51
N THR A 104 -4.90 7.66 -12.84
CA THR A 104 -4.83 6.35 -13.53
C THR A 104 -3.54 5.61 -13.16
N VAL A 105 -2.39 6.29 -13.25
CA VAL A 105 -1.10 5.70 -12.85
C VAL A 105 -1.12 5.26 -11.38
N TYR A 106 -1.72 6.08 -10.52
CA TYR A 106 -1.85 5.77 -9.10
C TYR A 106 -2.68 4.49 -8.87
N ILE A 107 -3.88 4.39 -9.43
CA ILE A 107 -4.75 3.21 -9.31
C ILE A 107 -4.04 1.95 -9.83
N VAL A 108 -3.32 2.05 -10.94
CA VAL A 108 -2.56 0.91 -11.50
C VAL A 108 -1.47 0.45 -10.53
N VAL A 109 -0.72 1.37 -9.94
CA VAL A 109 0.38 1.02 -9.01
C VAL A 109 -0.15 0.47 -7.70
N VAL A 110 -1.20 1.07 -7.12
CA VAL A 110 -1.88 0.53 -5.92
C VAL A 110 -2.42 -0.87 -6.18
N GLY A 111 -3.11 -1.05 -7.31
CA GLY A 111 -3.62 -2.35 -7.73
C GLY A 111 -2.50 -3.38 -7.91
N ALA A 112 -1.40 -3.02 -8.55
CA ALA A 112 -0.24 -3.89 -8.72
C ALA A 112 0.38 -4.29 -7.37
N MET A 113 0.51 -3.35 -6.43
CA MET A 113 1.00 -3.62 -5.08
C MET A 113 0.08 -4.58 -4.33
N ALA A 114 -1.24 -4.35 -4.37
CA ALA A 114 -2.22 -5.23 -3.74
C ALA A 114 -2.20 -6.63 -4.39
N CYS A 115 -2.10 -6.74 -5.71
CA CYS A 115 -1.95 -8.01 -6.41
C CYS A 115 -0.66 -8.73 -6.02
N ALA A 116 0.47 -8.03 -5.89
CA ALA A 116 1.73 -8.62 -5.45
C ALA A 116 1.63 -9.14 -4.00
N ALA A 117 0.94 -8.42 -3.11
CA ALA A 117 0.69 -8.86 -1.74
C ALA A 117 -0.21 -10.10 -1.68
N LEU A 118 -1.26 -10.16 -2.53
CA LEU A 118 -2.14 -11.33 -2.65
C LEU A 118 -1.39 -12.56 -3.20
N LEU A 119 -0.38 -12.36 -4.03
CA LEU A 119 0.46 -13.44 -4.58
C LEU A 119 1.61 -13.83 -3.66
N ALA A 120 1.98 -13.00 -2.68
CA ALA A 120 3.15 -13.23 -1.85
C ALA A 120 3.02 -14.53 -1.02
N ARG A 121 4.09 -15.33 -1.02
CA ARG A 121 4.22 -16.56 -0.20
C ARG A 121 4.78 -16.19 1.18
N LEU A 122 3.98 -15.46 1.94
CA LEU A 122 4.28 -15.17 3.34
C LEU A 122 3.58 -16.19 4.26
N PRO A 123 4.13 -16.46 5.45
CA PRO A 123 3.55 -17.42 6.41
C PRO A 123 2.14 -17.03 6.83
N THR A 124 1.85 -15.71 6.88
CA THR A 124 0.55 -15.16 7.29
C THR A 124 -0.16 -14.44 6.15
N ILE A 125 -1.47 -14.29 6.26
CA ILE A 125 -2.29 -13.49 5.33
C ILE A 125 -2.26 -11.99 5.63
N TRP A 126 -1.56 -11.55 6.68
CA TRP A 126 -1.62 -10.20 7.22
C TRP A 126 -1.21 -9.15 6.18
N THR A 127 -0.11 -9.39 5.45
CA THR A 127 0.33 -8.47 4.38
C THR A 127 -0.70 -8.35 3.26
N ALA A 128 -1.34 -9.45 2.87
CA ALA A 128 -2.38 -9.43 1.84
C ALA A 128 -3.62 -8.64 2.31
N VAL A 129 -4.09 -8.89 3.52
CA VAL A 129 -5.21 -8.13 4.12
C VAL A 129 -4.86 -6.67 4.28
N GLY A 130 -3.65 -6.36 4.77
CA GLY A 130 -3.16 -5.00 4.90
C GLY A 130 -3.11 -4.24 3.57
N ALA A 131 -2.66 -4.90 2.49
CA ALA A 131 -2.62 -4.29 1.16
C ALA A 131 -4.03 -4.02 0.60
N VAL A 132 -4.99 -4.89 0.87
CA VAL A 132 -6.40 -4.65 0.53
C VAL A 132 -6.96 -3.47 1.34
N CYS A 133 -6.69 -3.40 2.65
CA CYS A 133 -7.08 -2.25 3.47
C CYS A 133 -6.48 -0.94 2.96
N PHE A 134 -5.23 -0.98 2.47
CA PHE A 134 -4.60 0.19 1.87
C PHE A 134 -5.33 0.63 0.60
N ALA A 135 -5.58 -0.30 -0.31
CA ALA A 135 -6.32 0.00 -1.54
C ALA A 135 -7.74 0.53 -1.26
N VAL A 136 -8.41 0.02 -0.22
CA VAL A 136 -9.72 0.52 0.23
C VAL A 136 -9.60 1.94 0.80
N SER A 137 -8.58 2.23 1.62
CA SER A 137 -8.32 3.57 2.13
C SER A 137 -8.13 4.58 0.99
N ASP A 138 -7.30 4.23 0.01
CA ASP A 138 -7.02 5.07 -1.15
C ASP A 138 -8.26 5.27 -2.03
N ALA A 139 -9.05 4.22 -2.22
CA ALA A 139 -10.33 4.32 -2.92
C ALA A 139 -11.28 5.30 -2.21
N MET A 140 -11.36 5.26 -0.88
CA MET A 140 -12.18 6.19 -0.09
C MET A 140 -11.67 7.63 -0.19
N ILE A 141 -10.34 7.87 -0.27
CA ILE A 141 -9.78 9.21 -0.54
C ILE A 141 -10.29 9.70 -1.91
N GLY A 142 -10.20 8.85 -2.94
CA GLY A 142 -10.71 9.19 -4.27
C GLY A 142 -12.23 9.45 -4.27
N ILE A 143 -13.02 8.64 -3.58
CA ILE A 143 -14.48 8.83 -3.45
C ILE A 143 -14.78 10.16 -2.77
N GLY A 144 -14.13 10.46 -1.64
CA GLY A 144 -14.26 11.72 -0.94
C GLY A 144 -13.95 12.93 -1.84
N ARG A 145 -12.84 12.85 -2.58
CA ARG A 145 -12.34 13.93 -3.43
C ARG A 145 -13.15 14.14 -4.71
N PHE A 146 -13.48 13.05 -5.42
CA PHE A 146 -14.04 13.15 -6.77
C PHE A 146 -15.57 12.97 -6.82
N ILE A 147 -16.16 12.34 -5.81
CA ILE A 147 -17.60 12.02 -5.82
C ILE A 147 -18.36 12.82 -4.77
N LEU A 148 -17.89 12.79 -3.51
CA LEU A 148 -18.61 13.42 -2.40
C LEU A 148 -18.29 14.90 -2.24
N GLY A 149 -17.07 15.34 -2.56
CA GLY A 149 -16.60 16.70 -2.37
C GLY A 149 -16.56 17.15 -0.90
N ASN A 150 -16.47 16.20 0.03
CA ASN A 150 -16.46 16.45 1.47
C ASN A 150 -15.60 15.43 2.22
N GLU A 151 -15.40 15.65 3.53
CA GLU A 151 -14.57 14.83 4.41
C GLU A 151 -15.35 13.74 5.19
N ALA A 152 -16.54 13.34 4.73
CA ALA A 152 -17.36 12.36 5.43
C ALA A 152 -16.65 11.00 5.64
N LEU A 153 -15.68 10.69 4.78
CA LEU A 153 -14.89 9.46 4.85
C LEU A 153 -13.57 9.59 5.63
N ALA A 154 -13.26 10.76 6.22
CA ALA A 154 -11.97 10.97 6.89
C ALA A 154 -11.68 9.93 7.98
N VAL A 155 -12.65 9.63 8.84
CA VAL A 155 -12.49 8.65 9.93
C VAL A 155 -12.28 7.22 9.40
N PRO A 156 -13.14 6.67 8.52
CA PRO A 156 -12.92 5.34 7.97
C PRO A 156 -11.64 5.23 7.13
N ILE A 157 -11.25 6.27 6.40
CA ILE A 157 -9.95 6.33 5.69
C ILE A 157 -8.81 6.10 6.69
N TRP A 158 -8.81 6.86 7.79
CA TRP A 158 -7.75 6.78 8.79
C TRP A 158 -7.65 5.37 9.42
N TRP A 159 -8.78 4.75 9.76
CA TRP A 159 -8.79 3.40 10.33
C TRP A 159 -8.31 2.34 9.33
N ALA A 160 -8.78 2.40 8.08
CA ALA A 160 -8.36 1.46 7.04
C ALA A 160 -6.87 1.58 6.75
N TYR A 161 -6.36 2.82 6.68
CA TYR A 161 -4.93 3.11 6.51
C TYR A 161 -4.10 2.63 7.70
N ALA A 162 -4.56 2.90 8.94
CA ALA A 162 -3.88 2.44 10.14
C ALA A 162 -3.77 0.92 10.17
N ALA A 163 -4.87 0.23 9.91
CA ALA A 163 -4.89 -1.23 9.82
C ALA A 163 -3.95 -1.74 8.71
N ALA A 164 -3.95 -1.09 7.54
CA ALA A 164 -3.09 -1.44 6.43
C ALA A 164 -1.61 -1.40 6.82
N GLN A 165 -1.14 -0.30 7.37
CA GLN A 165 0.26 -0.11 7.75
C GLN A 165 0.70 -1.12 8.82
N ILE A 166 -0.13 -1.35 9.84
CA ILE A 166 0.16 -2.33 10.90
C ILE A 166 0.21 -3.74 10.31
N LEU A 167 -0.79 -4.15 9.53
CA LEU A 167 -0.90 -5.50 9.00
C LEU A 167 0.21 -5.80 7.97
N ILE A 168 0.54 -4.86 7.08
CA ILE A 168 1.64 -5.05 6.13
C ILE A 168 2.94 -5.22 6.91
N THR A 169 3.23 -4.33 7.86
CA THR A 169 4.47 -4.40 8.64
C THR A 169 4.53 -5.69 9.46
N ALA A 170 3.47 -6.05 10.18
CA ALA A 170 3.40 -7.26 10.97
C ALA A 170 3.61 -8.51 10.11
N GLY A 171 3.03 -8.58 8.92
CA GLY A 171 3.17 -9.73 8.02
C GLY A 171 4.59 -9.94 7.48
N PHE A 172 5.46 -8.93 7.53
CA PHE A 172 6.89 -9.10 7.24
C PHE A 172 7.68 -9.61 8.44
N PHE A 173 7.20 -9.44 9.67
CA PHE A 173 7.92 -9.85 10.87
C PHE A 173 7.53 -11.24 11.36
N PHE A 174 6.24 -11.61 11.33
CA PHE A 174 5.78 -12.88 11.88
C PHE A 174 6.32 -14.09 11.12
N ASP A 175 6.77 -15.10 11.88
CA ASP A 175 7.31 -16.39 11.42
C ASP A 175 8.54 -16.33 10.48
N ARG A 176 9.28 -15.21 10.48
CA ARG A 176 10.52 -15.08 9.72
C ARG A 176 11.79 -15.16 10.56
N GLU A 177 11.67 -15.12 11.86
CA GLU A 177 12.81 -15.27 12.79
C GLU A 177 13.42 -16.65 12.72
N ASP A 178 12.63 -17.70 12.47
CA ASP A 178 13.10 -19.08 12.37
C ASP A 178 14.01 -19.36 11.16
N LEU A 179 13.88 -18.57 10.08
CA LEU A 179 14.71 -18.74 8.88
C LEU A 179 16.15 -18.21 9.07
N GLY A 180 16.36 -17.30 10.02
CA GLY A 180 17.70 -16.81 10.39
C GLY A 180 18.49 -17.81 11.23
N HIS A 181 17.82 -18.54 12.12
CA HIS A 181 18.46 -19.50 13.03
C HIS A 181 18.91 -20.79 12.34
N THR A 182 18.19 -21.24 11.31
CA THR A 182 18.54 -22.44 10.54
C THR A 182 19.74 -22.24 9.61
N ALA A 183 20.00 -21.00 9.16
CA ALA A 183 21.17 -20.70 8.34
C ALA A 183 22.47 -20.69 9.18
N ASP A 184 22.42 -20.20 10.41
CA ASP A 184 23.59 -20.10 11.32
C ASP A 184 23.99 -21.47 11.89
N SER A 185 23.02 -22.40 12.03
CA SER A 185 23.28 -23.76 12.53
C SER A 185 23.82 -24.73 11.46
N SER A 186 23.82 -24.35 10.19
CA SER A 186 24.38 -25.15 9.09
C SER A 186 25.83 -24.80 8.75
N GLU A 187 26.40 -23.73 9.33
CA GLU A 187 27.78 -23.29 9.15
C GLU A 187 28.70 -23.60 10.37
N SER A 188 28.17 -24.21 11.42
CA SER A 188 28.91 -24.68 12.61
C SER A 188 29.13 -26.18 12.58
#